data_7cd067c490d1aa6c88de7cdc51e21131
#
_entry.id   7cd067c490d1aa6c88de7cdc51e21131
#
_cell.length_a   1.000
_cell.length_b   1.000
_cell.length_c   1.000
_cell.angle_alpha   90.00
_cell.angle_beta   90.00
_cell.angle_gamma   90.00
#
_symmetry.space_group_name_H-M   'P 1'
#
loop_
_entity.id
_entity.type
_entity.pdbx_description
1 polymer ?
#
loop_
_entity_poly.entity_id
_entity_poly.type
_entity_poly.pdbx_seq_one_letter_code
_entity_poly.pdbx_strand_id
1 'polypeptide(L)'
;MLAAAEKLMVKRGNEDFTLTEVSKAGKVSIGSMYLRFDSKDDLIRAVHARVLARIEHDQDAMLQSVKAGAHTLDEYASQFVEAYAELLKAYSPVLRPIMFRAATDSAISSTGRNFAEKLSAEVRRQMLQFSDEFGREDHTRLAENAFKMIYCTLARYLGLGSSPEAANEGNWEELKEDLAIMCAAFLRASGRLPANK
;
A
#
# COMPACT_ATOMS: atom_id res chain seq x y z
N MET A 1 -13.51 13.11 16.16
CA MET A 1 -13.51 13.80 14.87
C MET A 1 -12.87 12.93 13.78
N LEU A 2 -11.54 12.71 13.76
CA LEU A 2 -10.85 11.96 12.67
C LEU A 2 -11.40 10.54 12.45
N ALA A 3 -11.63 9.77 13.53
CA ALA A 3 -12.22 8.43 13.41
C ALA A 3 -13.65 8.43 12.85
N ALA A 4 -14.42 9.48 13.08
CA ALA A 4 -15.77 9.62 12.54
C ALA A 4 -15.71 9.96 11.03
N ALA A 5 -14.81 10.85 10.62
CA ALA A 5 -14.59 11.17 9.22
C ALA A 5 -14.08 9.94 8.44
N GLU A 6 -13.09 9.22 8.98
CA GLU A 6 -12.59 7.98 8.40
C GLU A 6 -13.70 6.93 8.21
N LYS A 7 -14.57 6.72 9.23
CA LYS A 7 -15.72 5.82 9.10
C LYS A 7 -16.69 6.23 7.99
N LEU A 8 -16.93 7.54 7.83
CA LEU A 8 -17.80 8.04 6.75
C LEU A 8 -17.15 7.82 5.39
N MET A 9 -15.84 8.07 5.25
CA MET A 9 -15.09 7.80 4.01
C MET A 9 -15.18 6.32 3.62
N VAL A 10 -14.91 5.42 4.55
CA VAL A 10 -14.98 3.96 4.31
C VAL A 10 -16.39 3.53 3.94
N LYS A 11 -17.42 4.01 4.69
CA LYS A 11 -18.82 3.65 4.45
C LYS A 11 -19.33 4.10 3.08
N ARG A 12 -18.88 5.28 2.60
CA ARG A 12 -19.33 5.87 1.34
C ARG A 12 -18.42 5.53 0.15
N GLY A 13 -17.21 5.05 0.42
CA GLY A 13 -16.18 4.85 -0.62
C GLY A 13 -15.65 6.15 -1.22
N ASN A 14 -16.00 7.30 -0.64
CA ASN A 14 -15.65 8.64 -1.12
C ASN A 14 -15.63 9.66 0.03
N GLU A 15 -15.39 10.94 -0.31
CA GLU A 15 -15.36 12.06 0.63
C GLU A 15 -16.68 12.87 0.67
N ASP A 16 -17.77 12.33 0.15
CA ASP A 16 -19.09 13.00 0.11
C ASP A 16 -19.77 13.03 1.49
N PHE A 17 -19.20 13.82 2.40
CA PHE A 17 -19.77 14.13 3.68
C PHE A 17 -19.53 15.59 4.05
N THR A 18 -20.34 16.12 4.97
CA THR A 18 -20.21 17.46 5.51
C THR A 18 -19.55 17.45 6.89
N LEU A 19 -18.97 18.59 7.31
CA LEU A 19 -18.46 18.76 8.68
C LEU A 19 -19.56 18.54 9.74
N THR A 20 -20.80 18.90 9.42
CA THR A 20 -21.96 18.65 10.30
C THR A 20 -22.23 17.15 10.50
N GLU A 21 -22.10 16.35 9.46
CA GLU A 21 -22.25 14.88 9.58
C GLU A 21 -21.13 14.28 10.41
N VAL A 22 -19.88 14.74 10.21
CA VAL A 22 -18.73 14.32 11.05
C VAL A 22 -18.93 14.73 12.51
N SER A 23 -19.41 15.94 12.76
CA SER A 23 -19.75 16.46 14.09
C SER A 23 -20.76 15.54 14.80
N LYS A 24 -21.87 15.21 14.12
CA LYS A 24 -22.89 14.28 14.63
C LYS A 24 -22.33 12.89 14.88
N ALA A 25 -21.63 12.30 13.91
CA ALA A 25 -21.05 10.97 14.00
C ALA A 25 -19.97 10.86 15.09
N GLY A 26 -19.20 11.93 15.27
CA GLY A 26 -18.13 12.03 16.27
C GLY A 26 -18.60 12.49 17.66
N LYS A 27 -19.89 12.82 17.83
CA LYS A 27 -20.48 13.38 19.06
C LYS A 27 -19.70 14.60 19.57
N VAL A 28 -19.33 15.50 18.69
CA VAL A 28 -18.60 16.73 18.99
C VAL A 28 -19.37 17.94 18.46
N SER A 29 -19.24 19.10 19.08
CA SER A 29 -19.92 20.31 18.58
C SER A 29 -19.32 20.77 17.26
N ILE A 30 -20.14 21.39 16.42
CA ILE A 30 -19.68 21.98 15.15
C ILE A 30 -18.67 23.12 15.41
N GLY A 31 -18.83 23.87 16.49
CA GLY A 31 -17.85 24.88 16.91
C GLY A 31 -16.49 24.27 17.23
N SER A 32 -16.44 23.10 17.91
CA SER A 32 -15.18 22.38 18.14
C SER A 32 -14.54 21.87 16.85
N MET A 33 -15.33 21.59 15.82
CA MET A 33 -14.79 21.24 14.49
C MET A 33 -14.07 22.41 13.87
N TYR A 34 -14.72 23.60 13.81
CA TYR A 34 -14.13 24.82 13.22
C TYR A 34 -12.98 25.41 14.02
N LEU A 35 -12.89 25.13 15.34
CA LEU A 35 -11.70 25.49 16.14
C LEU A 35 -10.46 24.67 15.78
N ARG A 36 -10.62 23.50 15.13
CA ARG A 36 -9.53 22.58 14.86
C ARG A 36 -9.20 22.43 13.37
N PHE A 37 -10.15 22.66 12.50
CA PHE A 37 -10.01 22.53 11.05
C PHE A 37 -10.66 23.73 10.38
N ASP A 38 -9.86 24.47 9.61
CA ASP A 38 -10.33 25.64 8.87
C ASP A 38 -11.25 25.23 7.70
N SER A 39 -11.05 24.00 7.19
CA SER A 39 -11.78 23.48 6.06
C SER A 39 -12.03 21.96 6.18
N LYS A 40 -12.92 21.45 5.31
CA LYS A 40 -13.08 20.01 5.11
C LYS A 40 -11.79 19.37 4.57
N ASP A 41 -11.06 20.08 3.73
CA ASP A 41 -9.80 19.60 3.16
C ASP A 41 -8.73 19.39 4.24
N ASP A 42 -8.65 20.26 5.25
CA ASP A 42 -7.73 20.11 6.37
C ASP A 42 -8.11 18.89 7.23
N LEU A 43 -9.41 18.67 7.44
CA LEU A 43 -9.89 17.46 8.10
C LEU A 43 -9.47 16.19 7.32
N ILE A 44 -9.64 16.19 5.99
CA ILE A 44 -9.28 15.06 5.13
C ILE A 44 -7.77 14.81 5.18
N ARG A 45 -6.94 15.85 5.07
CA ARG A 45 -5.49 15.73 5.21
C ARG A 45 -5.07 15.17 6.57
N ALA A 46 -5.74 15.59 7.64
CA ALA A 46 -5.50 15.06 8.98
C ALA A 46 -5.93 13.59 9.12
N VAL A 47 -7.03 13.17 8.49
CA VAL A 47 -7.43 11.75 8.40
C VAL A 47 -6.37 10.96 7.65
N HIS A 48 -5.91 11.46 6.50
CA HIS A 48 -4.86 10.83 5.69
C HIS A 48 -3.58 10.62 6.50
N ALA A 49 -3.06 11.67 7.16
CA ALA A 49 -1.86 11.57 7.99
C ALA A 49 -2.01 10.52 9.10
N ARG A 50 -3.17 10.47 9.75
CA ARG A 50 -3.47 9.47 10.77
C ARG A 50 -3.52 8.04 10.22
N VAL A 51 -4.12 7.85 9.05
CA VAL A 51 -4.19 6.54 8.37
C VAL A 51 -2.80 6.08 8.01
N LEU A 52 -1.98 6.94 7.37
CA LEU A 52 -0.61 6.58 7.00
C LEU A 52 0.26 6.23 8.21
N ALA A 53 0.17 6.97 9.32
CA ALA A 53 0.93 6.64 10.54
C ALA A 53 0.57 5.25 11.09
N ARG A 54 -0.70 4.85 10.98
CA ARG A 54 -1.14 3.51 11.38
C ARG A 54 -0.65 2.44 10.43
N ILE A 55 -0.71 2.68 9.12
CA ILE A 55 -0.17 1.76 8.12
C ILE A 55 1.34 1.61 8.29
N GLU A 56 2.09 2.70 8.52
CA GLU A 56 3.53 2.68 8.75
C GLU A 56 3.88 1.77 9.95
N HIS A 57 3.17 1.92 11.06
CA HIS A 57 3.33 1.06 12.24
C HIS A 57 3.10 -0.43 11.93
N ASP A 58 2.01 -0.76 11.23
CA ASP A 58 1.67 -2.15 10.91
C ASP A 58 2.62 -2.73 9.84
N GLN A 59 3.09 -1.89 8.89
CA GLN A 59 4.13 -2.26 7.93
C GLN A 59 5.46 -2.58 8.61
N ASP A 60 5.88 -1.78 9.57
CA ASP A 60 7.12 -2.03 10.30
C ASP A 60 7.06 -3.36 11.05
N ALA A 61 5.94 -3.65 11.72
CA ALA A 61 5.73 -4.91 12.40
C ALA A 61 5.73 -6.11 11.42
N MET A 62 5.04 -5.97 10.28
CA MET A 62 5.02 -6.97 9.21
C MET A 62 6.44 -7.24 8.68
N LEU A 63 7.19 -6.19 8.33
CA LEU A 63 8.54 -6.32 7.78
C LEU A 63 9.53 -6.95 8.77
N GLN A 64 9.39 -6.64 10.07
CA GLN A 64 10.18 -7.29 11.11
C GLN A 64 9.86 -8.79 11.23
N SER A 65 8.57 -9.15 11.16
CA SER A 65 8.14 -10.56 11.22
C SER A 65 8.67 -11.36 10.02
N VAL A 66 8.52 -10.84 8.79
CA VAL A 66 9.05 -11.48 7.57
C VAL A 66 10.56 -11.64 7.64
N LYS A 67 11.28 -10.60 8.06
CA LYS A 67 12.74 -10.65 8.21
C LYS A 67 13.20 -11.69 9.21
N ALA A 68 12.47 -11.89 10.30
CA ALA A 68 12.82 -12.86 11.33
C ALA A 68 12.49 -14.30 10.92
N GLY A 69 11.48 -14.51 10.07
CA GLY A 69 10.99 -15.82 9.69
C GLY A 69 11.56 -16.38 8.38
N ALA A 70 12.16 -15.55 7.52
CA ALA A 70 12.66 -15.98 6.22
C ALA A 70 14.17 -16.23 6.22
N HIS A 71 14.58 -17.40 5.76
CA HIS A 71 15.99 -17.83 5.66
C HIS A 71 16.42 -18.09 4.21
N THR A 72 15.48 -18.18 3.28
CA THR A 72 15.69 -18.36 1.83
C THR A 72 14.89 -17.33 1.05
N LEU A 73 15.24 -17.13 -0.23
CA LEU A 73 14.50 -16.23 -1.10
C LEU A 73 13.04 -16.68 -1.30
N ASP A 74 12.78 -17.99 -1.37
CA ASP A 74 11.42 -18.52 -1.51
C ASP A 74 10.57 -18.25 -0.26
N GLU A 75 11.14 -18.47 0.92
CA GLU A 75 10.47 -18.17 2.19
C GLU A 75 10.19 -16.67 2.32
N TYR A 76 11.16 -15.83 1.95
CA TYR A 76 10.96 -14.39 1.93
C TYR A 76 9.85 -13.97 0.96
N ALA A 77 9.88 -14.43 -0.27
CA ALA A 77 8.89 -14.09 -1.29
C ALA A 77 7.49 -14.51 -0.84
N SER A 78 7.32 -15.74 -0.34
CA SER A 78 6.05 -16.25 0.15
C SER A 78 5.52 -15.46 1.34
N GLN A 79 6.33 -15.30 2.40
CA GLN A 79 5.91 -14.59 3.61
C GLN A 79 5.65 -13.11 3.36
N PHE A 80 6.50 -12.46 2.55
CA PHE A 80 6.34 -11.04 2.22
C PHE A 80 5.06 -10.80 1.40
N VAL A 81 4.84 -11.57 0.32
CA VAL A 81 3.65 -11.39 -0.53
C VAL A 81 2.38 -11.62 0.26
N GLU A 82 2.31 -12.71 1.06
CA GLU A 82 1.18 -13.01 1.92
C GLU A 82 0.88 -11.86 2.89
N ALA A 83 1.87 -11.48 3.68
CA ALA A 83 1.68 -10.47 4.72
C ALA A 83 1.37 -9.08 4.14
N TYR A 84 2.05 -8.69 3.06
CA TYR A 84 1.83 -7.40 2.42
C TYR A 84 0.48 -7.33 1.70
N ALA A 85 0.04 -8.41 1.07
CA ALA A 85 -1.26 -8.50 0.43
C ALA A 85 -2.40 -8.34 1.46
N GLU A 86 -2.33 -9.03 2.60
CA GLU A 86 -3.34 -8.92 3.64
C GLU A 86 -3.33 -7.54 4.31
N LEU A 87 -2.16 -6.92 4.49
CA LEU A 87 -2.05 -5.54 4.96
C LEU A 87 -2.74 -4.57 4.00
N LEU A 88 -2.43 -4.63 2.70
CA LEU A 88 -3.08 -3.77 1.69
C LEU A 88 -4.59 -4.00 1.63
N LYS A 89 -5.04 -5.26 1.71
CA LYS A 89 -6.46 -5.62 1.72
C LYS A 89 -7.18 -5.00 2.90
N ALA A 90 -6.61 -5.07 4.10
CA ALA A 90 -7.18 -4.50 5.31
C ALA A 90 -7.35 -2.98 5.22
N TYR A 91 -6.41 -2.30 4.59
CA TYR A 91 -6.44 -0.84 4.43
C TYR A 91 -7.10 -0.35 3.13
N SER A 92 -7.39 -1.22 2.17
CA SER A 92 -7.93 -0.84 0.87
C SER A 92 -9.22 0.01 0.94
N PRO A 93 -10.16 -0.22 1.88
CA PRO A 93 -11.38 0.59 1.94
C PRO A 93 -11.14 2.07 2.23
N VAL A 94 -10.10 2.40 3.01
CA VAL A 94 -9.75 3.79 3.32
C VAL A 94 -8.71 4.34 2.34
N LEU A 95 -7.87 3.49 1.78
CA LEU A 95 -6.86 3.91 0.80
C LEU A 95 -7.47 4.35 -0.54
N ARG A 96 -8.55 3.71 -1.00
CA ARG A 96 -9.20 4.06 -2.28
C ARG A 96 -9.58 5.55 -2.36
N PRO A 97 -10.41 6.11 -1.46
CA PRO A 97 -10.76 7.53 -1.52
C PRO A 97 -9.53 8.44 -1.36
N ILE A 98 -8.55 8.07 -0.54
CA ILE A 98 -7.31 8.81 -0.34
C ILE A 98 -6.49 8.86 -1.64
N MET A 99 -6.32 7.74 -2.33
CA MET A 99 -5.56 7.66 -3.58
C MET A 99 -6.28 8.42 -4.72
N PHE A 100 -7.61 8.38 -4.74
CA PHE A 100 -8.39 9.19 -5.67
C PHE A 100 -8.17 10.68 -5.42
N ARG A 101 -8.19 11.13 -4.17
CA ARG A 101 -7.90 12.51 -3.78
C ARG A 101 -6.47 12.94 -4.13
N ALA A 102 -5.50 12.05 -4.03
CA ALA A 102 -4.09 12.34 -4.36
C ALA A 102 -3.89 12.81 -5.80
N ALA A 103 -4.81 12.50 -6.72
CA ALA A 103 -4.77 12.97 -8.10
C ALA A 103 -4.97 14.51 -8.21
N THR A 104 -5.63 15.14 -7.23
CA THR A 104 -5.98 16.57 -7.23
C THR A 104 -5.42 17.35 -6.05
N ASP A 105 -4.89 16.68 -5.02
CA ASP A 105 -4.30 17.31 -3.82
C ASP A 105 -2.80 16.98 -3.75
N SER A 106 -1.96 17.97 -4.06
CA SER A 106 -0.49 17.81 -4.10
C SER A 106 0.12 17.49 -2.73
N ALA A 107 -0.49 17.94 -1.63
CA ALA A 107 -0.01 17.63 -0.27
C ALA A 107 -0.23 16.17 0.06
N ILE A 108 -1.39 15.61 -0.27
CA ILE A 108 -1.70 14.19 -0.13
C ILE A 108 -0.80 13.36 -1.05
N SER A 109 -0.63 13.78 -2.31
CA SER A 109 0.24 13.09 -3.28
C SER A 109 1.68 13.02 -2.82
N SER A 110 2.26 14.13 -2.34
CA SER A 110 3.65 14.16 -1.88
C SER A 110 3.87 13.31 -0.62
N THR A 111 2.94 13.38 0.34
CA THR A 111 2.98 12.55 1.55
C THR A 111 2.89 11.05 1.21
N GLY A 112 2.00 10.68 0.30
CA GLY A 112 1.86 9.30 -0.17
C GLY A 112 3.10 8.80 -0.91
N ARG A 113 3.76 9.66 -1.71
CA ARG A 113 5.01 9.32 -2.39
C ARG A 113 6.14 9.03 -1.39
N ASN A 114 6.36 9.92 -0.44
CA ASN A 114 7.39 9.74 0.59
C ASN A 114 7.19 8.45 1.39
N PHE A 115 5.92 8.14 1.71
CA PHE A 115 5.55 6.90 2.37
C PHE A 115 5.89 5.67 1.52
N ALA A 116 5.53 5.68 0.23
CA ALA A 116 5.82 4.58 -0.69
C ALA A 116 7.33 4.38 -0.94
N GLU A 117 8.10 5.49 -0.99
CA GLU A 117 9.57 5.45 -1.13
C GLU A 117 10.25 4.78 0.07
N LYS A 118 9.82 5.10 1.29
CA LYS A 118 10.33 4.45 2.52
C LYS A 118 10.09 2.94 2.50
N LEU A 119 8.85 2.52 2.20
CA LEU A 119 8.53 1.10 2.10
C LEU A 119 9.38 0.40 1.02
N SER A 120 9.45 0.99 -0.18
CA SER A 120 10.23 0.44 -1.30
C SER A 120 11.71 0.26 -0.93
N ALA A 121 12.30 1.24 -0.23
CA ALA A 121 13.68 1.17 0.22
C ALA A 121 13.90 0.04 1.24
N GLU A 122 12.99 -0.16 2.18
CA GLU A 122 13.10 -1.21 3.19
C GLU A 122 12.90 -2.61 2.59
N VAL A 123 11.87 -2.80 1.75
CA VAL A 123 11.64 -4.07 1.04
C VAL A 123 12.86 -4.44 0.18
N ARG A 124 13.39 -3.49 -0.59
CA ARG A 124 14.62 -3.67 -1.36
C ARG A 124 15.78 -4.12 -0.46
N ARG A 125 15.99 -3.45 0.67
CA ARG A 125 17.06 -3.78 1.61
C ARG A 125 16.92 -5.22 2.14
N GLN A 126 15.71 -5.67 2.41
CA GLN A 126 15.47 -7.06 2.85
C GLN A 126 15.68 -8.06 1.71
N MET A 127 15.18 -7.81 0.51
CA MET A 127 15.41 -8.68 -0.65
C MET A 127 16.90 -8.84 -0.96
N LEU A 128 17.69 -7.78 -0.81
CA LEU A 128 19.15 -7.82 -1.06
C LEU A 128 19.92 -8.70 -0.07
N GLN A 129 19.34 -9.12 1.04
CA GLN A 129 19.96 -10.11 1.95
C GLN A 129 20.07 -11.49 1.30
N PHE A 130 19.28 -11.75 0.26
CA PHE A 130 19.28 -13.00 -0.52
C PHE A 130 19.93 -12.81 -1.91
N SER A 131 20.76 -11.78 -2.07
CA SER A 131 21.36 -11.44 -3.36
C SER A 131 22.25 -12.53 -3.97
N ASP A 132 22.79 -13.43 -3.15
CA ASP A 132 23.56 -14.58 -3.60
C ASP A 132 22.71 -15.59 -4.41
N GLU A 133 21.38 -15.56 -4.23
CA GLU A 133 20.45 -16.37 -5.03
C GLU A 133 20.01 -15.67 -6.33
N PHE A 134 20.42 -14.42 -6.56
CA PHE A 134 19.98 -13.67 -7.74
C PHE A 134 20.76 -14.12 -8.99
N GLY A 135 20.05 -14.32 -10.09
CA GLY A 135 20.64 -14.82 -11.35
C GLY A 135 21.34 -13.75 -12.20
N ARG A 136 21.30 -12.46 -11.83
CA ARG A 136 21.89 -11.32 -12.58
C ARG A 136 22.53 -10.33 -11.61
N GLU A 137 23.54 -9.57 -12.09
CA GLU A 137 24.36 -8.69 -11.25
C GLU A 137 23.66 -7.40 -10.75
N ASP A 138 22.66 -6.92 -11.46
CA ASP A 138 21.96 -5.67 -11.10
C ASP A 138 20.90 -5.90 -9.99
N HIS A 139 21.36 -6.36 -8.84
CA HIS A 139 20.54 -6.80 -7.71
C HIS A 139 19.57 -5.71 -7.23
N THR A 140 20.05 -4.46 -7.17
CA THR A 140 19.22 -3.32 -6.71
C THR A 140 18.01 -3.12 -7.62
N ARG A 141 18.22 -3.06 -8.94
CA ARG A 141 17.14 -2.89 -9.93
C ARG A 141 16.19 -4.08 -9.94
N LEU A 142 16.72 -5.29 -9.76
CA LEU A 142 15.89 -6.50 -9.69
C LEU A 142 14.95 -6.47 -8.49
N ALA A 143 15.45 -6.16 -7.29
CA ALA A 143 14.64 -6.05 -6.09
C ALA A 143 13.57 -4.94 -6.20
N GLU A 144 13.94 -3.77 -6.75
CA GLU A 144 12.98 -2.69 -6.99
C GLU A 144 11.86 -3.09 -7.97
N ASN A 145 12.22 -3.76 -9.06
CA ASN A 145 11.23 -4.18 -10.05
C ASN A 145 10.34 -5.32 -9.53
N ALA A 146 10.89 -6.25 -8.77
CA ALA A 146 10.10 -7.31 -8.12
C ALA A 146 9.03 -6.69 -7.21
N PHE A 147 9.41 -5.76 -6.33
CA PHE A 147 8.45 -5.08 -5.46
C PHE A 147 7.40 -4.29 -6.25
N LYS A 148 7.82 -3.55 -7.30
CA LYS A 148 6.87 -2.81 -8.15
C LYS A 148 5.83 -3.73 -8.80
N MET A 149 6.23 -4.88 -9.32
CA MET A 149 5.32 -5.86 -9.91
C MET A 149 4.34 -6.40 -8.89
N ILE A 150 4.80 -6.77 -7.70
CA ILE A 150 3.94 -7.21 -6.60
C ILE A 150 2.92 -6.12 -6.25
N TYR A 151 3.38 -4.91 -5.97
CA TYR A 151 2.51 -3.79 -5.60
C TYR A 151 1.47 -3.48 -6.67
N CYS A 152 1.88 -3.34 -7.94
CA CYS A 152 0.96 -2.99 -9.03
C CYS A 152 -0.13 -4.05 -9.22
N THR A 153 0.20 -5.33 -9.09
CA THR A 153 -0.75 -6.43 -9.22
C THR A 153 -1.74 -6.46 -8.06
N LEU A 154 -1.25 -6.37 -6.82
CA LEU A 154 -2.11 -6.32 -5.63
C LEU A 154 -2.98 -5.07 -5.62
N ALA A 155 -2.41 -3.91 -5.97
CA ALA A 155 -3.14 -2.64 -6.04
C ALA A 155 -4.27 -2.70 -7.07
N ARG A 156 -4.02 -3.29 -8.27
CA ARG A 156 -5.05 -3.50 -9.29
C ARG A 156 -6.17 -4.39 -8.77
N TYR A 157 -5.84 -5.53 -8.20
CA TYR A 157 -6.82 -6.46 -7.62
C TYR A 157 -7.68 -5.79 -6.55
N LEU A 158 -7.09 -4.97 -5.70
CA LEU A 158 -7.77 -4.27 -4.60
C LEU A 158 -8.47 -2.98 -5.04
N GLY A 159 -8.44 -2.61 -6.33
CA GLY A 159 -9.03 -1.38 -6.84
C GLY A 159 -8.38 -0.11 -6.28
N LEU A 160 -7.07 -0.16 -6.02
CA LEU A 160 -6.26 0.96 -5.53
C LEU A 160 -5.62 1.78 -6.67
N GLY A 161 -6.10 1.67 -7.88
CA GLY A 161 -5.58 2.36 -9.04
C GLY A 161 -6.65 3.10 -9.81
N SER A 162 -6.32 3.44 -11.06
CA SER A 162 -7.21 4.11 -12.01
C SER A 162 -8.27 3.19 -12.64
N SER A 163 -8.23 1.90 -12.36
CA SER A 163 -9.11 0.88 -12.97
C SER A 163 -9.88 0.12 -11.89
N PRO A 164 -10.80 0.78 -11.15
CA PRO A 164 -11.56 0.13 -10.08
C PRO A 164 -12.48 -0.98 -10.59
N GLU A 165 -12.85 -0.97 -11.88
CA GLU A 165 -13.65 -2.00 -12.55
C GLU A 165 -12.93 -3.36 -12.62
N ALA A 166 -11.60 -3.35 -12.56
CA ALA A 166 -10.78 -4.57 -12.57
C ALA A 166 -10.53 -5.15 -11.15
N ALA A 167 -11.17 -4.58 -10.13
CA ALA A 167 -11.01 -5.07 -8.77
C ALA A 167 -11.68 -6.43 -8.58
N ASN A 168 -11.04 -7.29 -7.79
CA ASN A 168 -11.49 -8.63 -7.41
C ASN A 168 -11.63 -9.61 -8.60
N GLU A 169 -10.87 -9.44 -9.67
CA GLU A 169 -10.80 -10.41 -10.75
C GLU A 169 -9.93 -11.61 -10.36
N GLY A 170 -10.51 -12.80 -10.33
CA GLY A 170 -9.82 -14.06 -10.02
C GLY A 170 -9.81 -14.42 -8.53
N ASN A 171 -8.96 -15.36 -8.16
CA ASN A 171 -8.85 -15.90 -6.81
C ASN A 171 -7.70 -15.18 -6.05
N TRP A 172 -7.99 -14.66 -4.88
CA TRP A 172 -7.04 -13.92 -4.07
C TRP A 172 -5.88 -14.78 -3.54
N GLU A 173 -6.17 -16.00 -3.12
CA GLU A 173 -5.15 -16.91 -2.58
C GLU A 173 -4.20 -17.38 -3.69
N GLU A 174 -4.75 -17.80 -4.84
CA GLU A 174 -3.96 -18.18 -6.02
C GLU A 174 -3.08 -17.02 -6.51
N LEU A 175 -3.63 -15.79 -6.53
CA LEU A 175 -2.86 -14.60 -6.91
C LEU A 175 -1.64 -14.37 -6.00
N LYS A 176 -1.80 -14.56 -4.68
CA LYS A 176 -0.69 -14.42 -3.73
C LYS A 176 0.38 -15.49 -3.96
N GLU A 177 -0.03 -16.75 -4.14
CA GLU A 177 0.88 -17.85 -4.43
C GLU A 177 1.66 -17.60 -5.73
N ASP A 178 0.97 -17.25 -6.82
CA ASP A 178 1.57 -16.97 -8.12
C ASP A 178 2.53 -15.78 -8.05
N LEU A 179 2.20 -14.72 -7.31
CA LEU A 179 3.07 -13.56 -7.14
C LEU A 179 4.35 -13.92 -6.36
N ALA A 180 4.27 -14.77 -5.36
CA ALA A 180 5.43 -15.24 -4.61
C ALA A 180 6.37 -16.06 -5.50
N ILE A 181 5.82 -17.01 -6.26
CA ILE A 181 6.56 -17.82 -7.23
C ILE A 181 7.19 -16.94 -8.30
N MET A 182 6.43 -16.01 -8.87
CA MET A 182 6.91 -15.06 -9.88
C MET A 182 8.06 -14.19 -9.35
N CYS A 183 7.95 -13.70 -8.12
CA CYS A 183 8.99 -12.90 -7.48
C CYS A 183 10.31 -13.66 -7.37
N ALA A 184 10.30 -14.86 -6.79
CA ALA A 184 11.48 -15.69 -6.63
C ALA A 184 12.08 -16.09 -7.99
N ALA A 185 11.25 -16.52 -8.93
CA ALA A 185 11.67 -16.88 -10.29
C ALA A 185 12.29 -15.69 -11.05
N PHE A 186 11.70 -14.50 -10.95
CA PHE A 186 12.22 -13.28 -11.58
C PHE A 186 13.60 -12.90 -11.04
N LEU A 187 13.80 -13.00 -9.72
CA LEU A 187 15.07 -12.66 -9.08
C LEU A 187 16.17 -13.67 -9.44
N ARG A 188 15.84 -14.97 -9.57
CA ARG A 188 16.77 -16.04 -9.96
C ARG A 188 17.04 -16.12 -11.45
N ALA A 189 16.23 -15.50 -12.29
CA ALA A 189 16.39 -15.59 -13.74
C ALA A 189 17.77 -15.06 -14.20
N SER A 190 18.57 -15.92 -14.86
CA SER A 190 19.94 -15.60 -15.26
C SER A 190 20.06 -14.90 -16.63
N GLY A 191 19.00 -14.92 -17.45
CA GLY A 191 19.02 -14.42 -18.83
C GLY A 191 18.11 -13.22 -19.06
N ARG A 192 18.45 -12.39 -20.07
CA ARG A 192 17.49 -11.50 -20.74
C ARG A 192 16.78 -12.29 -21.83
N LEU A 193 15.50 -12.00 -22.09
CA LEU A 193 14.85 -12.51 -23.27
C LEU A 193 15.68 -12.10 -24.51
N PRO A 194 15.85 -13.00 -25.51
CA PRO A 194 16.55 -12.64 -26.73
C PRO A 194 15.89 -11.40 -27.33
N ALA A 195 16.71 -10.42 -27.76
CA ALA A 195 16.19 -9.26 -28.45
C ALA A 195 15.53 -9.77 -29.75
N ASN A 196 14.26 -9.44 -29.95
CA ASN A 196 13.60 -9.68 -31.24
C ASN A 196 14.42 -8.95 -32.32
N LYS A 197 14.95 -9.71 -33.27
CA LYS A 197 15.60 -9.19 -34.48
C LYS A 197 14.56 -8.64 -35.43
#